data_439b45089dda99b188babed592b8df2a
#
_entry.id   439b45089dda99b188babed592b8df2a
#
_cell.length_a   1.000
_cell.length_b   1.000
_cell.length_c   1.000
_cell.angle_alpha   90.00
_cell.angle_beta   90.00
_cell.angle_gamma   90.00
#
_symmetry.space_group_name_H-M   'P 1'
#
loop_
_entity.id
_entity.type
_entity.pdbx_description
1 polymer ?
#
loop_
_entity_poly.entity_id
_entity_poly.type
_entity_poly.pdbx_seq_one_letter_code
_entity_poly.pdbx_strand_id
1 'polypeptide(L)'
;MVKNLLVIFGGCSSEYSVSLRSAASVLRNLDSSKYNVITLGITKDGAWYLYNGDIDSIENDCWFNDEDTTPAILSPDKKDKSLIVLNDMGAYEKIAIDVIFPV
;
A
#
# COMPACT_ATOMS: atom_id res chain seq x y z
N MET A 1 14.92 16.44 -0.68
CA MET A 1 13.44 16.36 -0.80
C MET A 1 13.00 14.91 -0.68
N VAL A 2 12.03 14.65 0.15
CA VAL A 2 11.52 13.29 0.38
C VAL A 2 10.50 12.95 -0.72
N LYS A 3 10.66 11.78 -1.33
CA LYS A 3 9.74 11.31 -2.37
C LYS A 3 8.71 10.37 -1.79
N ASN A 4 7.50 10.41 -2.32
CA ASN A 4 6.44 9.46 -1.97
C ASN A 4 6.65 8.15 -2.71
N LEU A 5 6.93 7.09 -1.95
CA LEU A 5 7.14 5.74 -2.47
C LEU A 5 5.96 4.87 -2.09
N LEU A 6 5.28 4.32 -3.09
CA LEU A 6 4.16 3.40 -2.87
C LEU A 6 4.66 1.97 -2.96
N VAL A 7 4.52 1.22 -1.88
CA VAL A 7 4.83 -0.21 -1.83
C VAL A 7 3.51 -0.97 -1.93
N ILE A 8 3.38 -1.83 -2.94
CA ILE A 8 2.18 -2.63 -3.17
C ILE A 8 2.47 -4.08 -2.81
N PHE A 9 1.62 -4.68 -1.98
CA PHE A 9 1.80 -6.06 -1.52
C PHE A 9 0.49 -6.84 -1.58
N GLY A 10 0.60 -8.18 -1.52
CA GLY A 10 -0.54 -9.08 -1.53
C GLY A 10 -0.97 -9.48 -2.93
N GLY A 11 -2.25 -9.67 -3.16
CA GLY A 11 -2.83 -9.96 -4.47
C GLY A 11 -3.43 -11.34 -4.60
N CYS A 12 -4.07 -11.58 -5.75
CA CYS A 12 -4.84 -12.79 -6.05
C CYS A 12 -3.98 -13.94 -6.55
N SER A 13 -2.73 -14.07 -6.15
CA SER A 13 -1.86 -15.13 -6.64
C SER A 13 -1.52 -16.16 -5.57
N SER A 14 -1.01 -17.31 -6.01
CA SER A 14 -0.46 -18.32 -5.09
C SER A 14 0.75 -17.80 -4.32
N GLU A 15 1.33 -16.69 -4.76
CA GLU A 15 2.50 -16.05 -4.14
C GLU A 15 2.10 -15.01 -3.08
N TYR A 16 0.84 -14.99 -2.65
CA TYR A 16 0.35 -14.01 -1.68
C TYR A 16 1.21 -13.99 -0.40
N SER A 17 1.45 -15.14 0.20
CA SER A 17 2.24 -15.23 1.45
C SER A 17 3.69 -14.77 1.24
N VAL A 18 4.27 -15.08 0.09
CA VAL A 18 5.63 -14.64 -0.25
C VAL A 18 5.65 -13.12 -0.40
N SER A 19 4.63 -12.55 -1.04
CA SER A 19 4.52 -11.10 -1.20
C SER A 19 4.49 -10.39 0.15
N LEU A 20 3.73 -10.91 1.13
CA LEU A 20 3.66 -10.32 2.46
C LEU A 20 5.01 -10.31 3.17
N ARG A 21 5.74 -11.42 3.12
CA ARG A 21 7.07 -11.51 3.74
C ARG A 21 8.09 -10.61 3.04
N SER A 22 8.04 -10.57 1.71
CA SER A 22 8.93 -9.73 0.94
C SER A 22 8.65 -8.25 1.18
N ALA A 23 7.39 -7.86 1.29
CA ALA A 23 7.00 -6.49 1.60
C ALA A 23 7.50 -6.08 2.98
N ALA A 24 7.35 -6.94 3.99
CA ALA A 24 7.85 -6.65 5.33
C ALA A 24 9.35 -6.41 5.31
N SER A 25 10.10 -7.24 4.59
CA SER A 25 11.55 -7.09 4.45
C SER A 25 11.92 -5.77 3.77
N VAL A 26 11.24 -5.43 2.68
CA VAL A 26 11.47 -4.17 1.97
C VAL A 26 11.20 -2.99 2.88
N LEU A 27 10.06 -3.00 3.57
CA LEU A 27 9.66 -1.89 4.45
C LEU A 27 10.62 -1.67 5.61
N ARG A 28 11.18 -2.75 6.17
CA ARG A 28 12.14 -2.66 7.27
C ARG A 28 13.49 -2.10 6.82
N ASN A 29 13.81 -2.19 5.54
CA ASN A 29 15.09 -1.79 4.98
C ASN A 29 15.06 -0.47 4.20
N LEU A 30 13.89 0.14 4.05
CA LEU A 30 13.78 1.42 3.35
C LEU A 30 14.31 2.56 4.21
N ASP A 31 14.99 3.49 3.54
CA ASP A 31 15.55 4.68 4.17
C ASP A 31 14.46 5.75 4.31
N SER A 32 13.94 5.92 5.53
CA SER A 32 12.88 6.89 5.82
C SER A 32 13.33 8.35 5.68
N SER A 33 14.64 8.60 5.58
CA SER A 33 15.14 9.94 5.31
C SER A 33 15.00 10.33 3.83
N LYS A 34 14.84 9.35 2.95
CA LYS A 34 14.71 9.57 1.50
C LYS A 34 13.29 9.42 0.99
N TYR A 35 12.48 8.61 1.66
CA TYR A 35 11.15 8.26 1.18
C TYR A 35 10.09 8.43 2.26
N ASN A 36 8.97 9.01 1.87
CA ASN A 36 7.74 8.90 2.60
C ASN A 36 7.03 7.66 2.08
N VAL A 37 6.99 6.59 2.86
CA VAL A 37 6.50 5.30 2.42
C VAL A 37 5.01 5.20 2.63
N ILE A 38 4.31 4.84 1.56
CA ILE A 38 2.86 4.62 1.55
C ILE A 38 2.66 3.16 1.17
N THR A 39 1.81 2.44 1.91
CA THR A 39 1.58 1.01 1.67
C THR A 39 0.17 0.76 1.16
N LEU A 40 0.07 -0.02 0.09
CA LEU A 40 -1.19 -0.46 -0.49
C LEU A 40 -1.24 -1.98 -0.45
N GLY A 41 -2.21 -2.51 0.27
CA GLY A 41 -2.42 -3.96 0.37
C GLY A 41 -3.54 -4.41 -0.55
N ILE A 42 -3.36 -5.55 -1.19
CA ILE A 42 -4.36 -6.19 -2.04
C ILE A 42 -4.72 -7.52 -1.41
N THR A 43 -6.00 -7.72 -1.13
CA THR A 43 -6.49 -8.98 -0.54
C THR A 43 -6.41 -10.12 -1.56
N LYS A 44 -6.59 -11.35 -1.07
CA LYS A 44 -6.57 -12.53 -1.95
C LYS A 44 -7.67 -12.50 -3.01
N ASP A 45 -8.78 -11.84 -2.73
CA ASP A 45 -9.88 -11.68 -3.68
C ASP A 45 -9.81 -10.37 -4.49
N GLY A 46 -8.68 -9.64 -4.38
CA GLY A 46 -8.38 -8.52 -5.26
C GLY A 46 -8.88 -7.16 -4.82
N ALA A 47 -9.27 -7.01 -3.57
CA ALA A 47 -9.69 -5.70 -3.04
C ALA A 47 -8.45 -4.89 -2.61
N TRP A 48 -8.45 -3.60 -2.89
CA TRP A 48 -7.31 -2.70 -2.65
C TRP A 48 -7.57 -1.78 -1.48
N TYR A 49 -6.57 -1.66 -0.59
CA TYR A 49 -6.67 -0.83 0.60
C TYR A 49 -5.36 -0.11 0.91
N LEU A 50 -5.46 1.18 1.22
CA LEU A 50 -4.37 1.90 1.88
C LEU A 50 -4.19 1.29 3.27
N TYR A 51 -2.97 0.93 3.63
CA TYR A 51 -2.67 0.31 4.92
C TYR A 51 -1.82 1.24 5.79
N ASN A 52 -2.27 1.50 7.01
CA ASN A 52 -1.59 2.38 7.96
C ASN A 52 -1.18 1.68 9.26
N GLY A 53 -1.12 0.37 9.26
CA GLY A 53 -0.70 -0.41 10.43
C GLY A 53 0.80 -0.67 10.47
N ASP A 54 1.21 -1.60 11.32
CA ASP A 54 2.62 -1.94 11.48
C ASP A 54 3.09 -3.00 10.48
N ILE A 55 4.42 -3.13 10.37
CA ILE A 55 5.05 -4.06 9.43
C ILE A 55 4.84 -5.51 9.88
N ASP A 56 4.86 -5.76 11.19
CA ASP A 56 4.69 -7.12 11.71
C ASP A 56 3.34 -7.71 11.34
N SER A 57 2.29 -6.91 11.30
CA SER A 57 0.96 -7.35 10.90
C SER A 57 0.91 -7.75 9.42
N ILE A 58 1.71 -7.10 8.56
CA ILE A 58 1.85 -7.53 7.16
C ILE A 58 2.50 -8.91 7.12
N GLU A 59 3.63 -9.07 7.80
CA GLU A 59 4.38 -10.32 7.79
C GLU A 59 3.56 -11.49 8.30
N ASN A 60 2.71 -11.27 9.31
CA ASN A 60 1.89 -12.28 9.94
C ASN A 60 0.50 -12.45 9.34
N ASP A 61 0.24 -11.78 8.21
CA ASP A 61 -1.06 -11.81 7.51
C ASP A 61 -2.22 -11.35 8.40
N CYS A 62 -1.96 -10.32 9.20
CA CYS A 62 -2.95 -9.68 10.07
C CYS A 62 -3.19 -8.21 9.67
N TRP A 63 -2.76 -7.81 8.48
CA TRP A 63 -2.81 -6.42 8.06
C TRP A 63 -4.23 -5.94 7.73
N PHE A 64 -5.09 -6.85 7.27
CA PHE A 64 -6.44 -6.49 6.84
C PHE A 64 -7.38 -6.40 8.03
N ASN A 65 -7.64 -5.19 8.50
CA ASN A 65 -8.57 -4.91 9.59
C ASN A 65 -9.20 -3.53 9.36
N ASP A 66 -10.33 -3.26 10.02
CA ASP A 66 -11.10 -2.04 9.80
C ASP A 66 -10.41 -0.77 10.30
N GLU A 67 -9.52 -0.90 11.28
CA GLU A 67 -8.84 0.27 11.87
C GLU A 67 -7.72 0.81 10.99
N ASP A 68 -7.00 -0.08 10.31
CA ASP A 68 -5.78 0.27 9.59
C ASP A 68 -5.94 0.32 8.08
N THR A 69 -7.09 -0.06 7.55
CA THR A 69 -7.32 -0.14 6.10
C THR A 69 -8.38 0.85 5.64
N THR A 70 -8.11 1.47 4.49
CA THR A 70 -9.04 2.39 3.82
C THR A 70 -9.06 2.05 2.34
N PRO A 71 -10.24 1.89 1.72
CA PRO A 71 -10.28 1.60 0.28
C PRO A 71 -9.52 2.63 -0.53
N ALA A 72 -8.72 2.17 -1.49
CA ALA A 72 -7.91 3.04 -2.31
C ALA A 72 -7.67 2.42 -3.69
N ILE A 73 -7.46 3.28 -4.69
CA ILE A 73 -7.11 2.85 -6.04
C ILE A 73 -6.05 3.78 -6.61
N LEU A 74 -5.33 3.31 -7.63
CA LEU A 74 -4.48 4.19 -8.41
C LEU A 74 -5.32 4.95 -9.42
N SER A 75 -4.94 6.21 -9.69
CA SER A 75 -5.63 7.01 -10.69
C SER A 75 -5.58 6.31 -12.06
N PRO A 76 -6.69 6.24 -12.78
CA PRO A 76 -6.70 5.67 -14.13
C PRO A 76 -6.06 6.58 -15.17
N ASP A 77 -5.81 7.85 -14.85
CA ASP A 77 -5.18 8.80 -15.74
C ASP A 77 -3.66 8.61 -15.71
N LYS A 78 -3.08 8.28 -16.85
CA LYS A 78 -1.63 8.06 -16.97
C LYS A 78 -0.80 9.28 -16.59
N LYS A 79 -1.37 10.47 -16.68
CA LYS A 79 -0.69 11.71 -16.34
C LYS A 79 -0.80 12.04 -14.86
N ASP A 80 -1.76 11.46 -14.17
CA ASP A 80 -2.01 11.70 -12.75
C ASP A 80 -1.47 10.51 -11.95
N LYS A 81 -0.25 10.64 -11.45
CA LYS A 81 0.40 9.59 -10.65
C LYS A 81 -0.02 9.72 -9.18
N SER A 82 -1.27 9.45 -8.91
CA SER A 82 -1.84 9.59 -7.58
C SER A 82 -2.52 8.31 -7.10
N LEU A 83 -2.46 8.11 -5.80
CA LEU A 83 -3.30 7.13 -5.10
C LEU A 83 -4.56 7.87 -4.66
N ILE A 84 -5.71 7.33 -5.01
CA ILE A 84 -7.01 7.90 -4.62
C ILE A 84 -7.52 7.09 -3.44
N VAL A 85 -7.69 7.76 -2.30
CA VAL A 85 -8.13 7.13 -1.05
C VAL A 85 -9.57 7.56 -0.78
N LEU A 86 -10.45 6.57 -0.57
CA LEU A 86 -11.88 6.80 -0.34
C LEU A 86 -12.14 6.83 1.16
N ASN A 87 -12.76 7.88 1.67
CA ASN A 87 -13.11 7.97 3.09
C ASN A 87 -14.57 7.55 3.34
N ASP A 88 -14.93 7.42 4.62
CA ASP A 88 -16.25 6.94 5.04
C ASP A 88 -17.40 7.88 4.66
N MET A 89 -17.09 9.13 4.33
CA MET A 89 -18.08 10.15 3.98
C MET A 89 -18.37 10.22 2.49
N GLY A 90 -17.82 9.29 1.70
CA GLY A 90 -17.95 9.30 0.24
C GLY A 90 -17.05 10.30 -0.46
N ALA A 91 -16.23 11.03 0.27
CA ALA A 91 -15.22 11.91 -0.29
C ALA A 91 -13.94 11.11 -0.59
N TYR A 92 -13.02 11.71 -1.32
CA TYR A 92 -11.75 11.09 -1.61
C TYR A 92 -10.60 12.08 -1.44
N GLU A 93 -9.41 11.53 -1.18
CA GLU A 93 -8.18 12.28 -1.12
C GLU A 93 -7.22 11.72 -2.15
N LYS A 94 -6.37 12.58 -2.70
CA LYS A 94 -5.31 12.17 -3.63
C LYS A 94 -3.96 12.29 -2.93
N ILE A 95 -3.14 11.26 -3.05
CA ILE A 95 -1.76 11.26 -2.58
C ILE A 95 -0.87 11.12 -3.81
N ALA A 96 -0.05 12.14 -4.08
CA ALA A 96 0.87 12.10 -5.21
C ALA A 96 1.95 11.04 -4.97
N ILE A 97 2.19 10.21 -5.98
CA ILE A 97 3.15 9.11 -5.90
C ILE A 97 4.31 9.38 -6.85
N ASP A 98 5.53 9.33 -6.34
CA ASP A 98 6.74 9.53 -7.14
C ASP A 98 7.31 8.21 -7.67
N VAL A 99 7.26 7.17 -6.85
CA VAL A 99 7.81 5.85 -7.20
C VAL A 99 6.84 4.76 -6.75
N ILE A 100 6.65 3.74 -7.58
CA ILE A 100 5.85 2.56 -7.24
C ILE A 100 6.77 1.34 -7.17
N PHE A 101 6.69 0.60 -6.08
CA PHE A 101 7.47 -0.62 -5.86
C PHE A 101 6.50 -1.78 -5.62
N PRO A 102 6.16 -2.54 -6.66
CA PRO A 102 5.31 -3.74 -6.49
C PRO A 102 6.15 -4.88 -5.92
N VAL A 103 5.58 -5.58 -4.96
CA VAL A 103 6.27 -6.70 -4.30
C VAL A 103 5.62 -8.02 -4.67
#